data_26b445999620a99d96fe63f0b07813cb
#
_entry.id   26b445999620a99d96fe63f0b07813cb
#
_cell.length_a   1.000
_cell.length_b   1.000
_cell.length_c   1.000
_cell.angle_alpha   90.00
_cell.angle_beta   90.00
_cell.angle_gamma   90.00
#
_symmetry.space_group_name_H-M   'P 1'
#
loop_
_entity.id
_entity.type
_entity.pdbx_description
1 polymer ?
#
loop_
_entity_poly.entity_id
_entity_poly.type
_entity_poly.pdbx_seq_one_letter_code
_entity_poly.pdbx_strand_id
1 'polypeptide(L)'
;AFGTSPDFDANGIPDECQGIVKYCTCPAPLGPCGNNDPNAGCINSTGVGALFTPSGSSSVAADDLVLTGSQLPLNKIGVMLSGNMSVGPLPFGDGLRCAGGLVARWPAKFTGATGTVTYGPGLSAYSAATWPPAKQLLPGTIWHFQFWFRDPPGPCSNGFNLTDAVVVFFGP
;
A
#
# COMPACT_ATOMS: atom_id res chain seq x y z
N ALA A 1 26.65 10.89 -14.18
CA ALA A 1 25.22 11.26 -14.14
C ALA A 1 24.74 11.00 -12.72
N PHE A 2 24.36 12.05 -12.01
CA PHE A 2 23.65 11.90 -10.74
C PHE A 2 22.26 11.39 -11.11
N GLY A 3 21.95 10.15 -10.74
CA GLY A 3 20.60 9.62 -10.88
C GLY A 3 19.65 10.52 -10.07
N THR A 4 18.55 10.92 -10.67
CA THR A 4 17.49 11.59 -9.91
C THR A 4 16.92 10.54 -8.93
N SER A 5 17.00 10.83 -7.64
CA SER A 5 16.32 10.05 -6.60
C SER A 5 14.81 10.00 -6.88
N PRO A 6 14.14 8.90 -6.54
CA PRO A 6 12.68 8.82 -6.63
C PRO A 6 12.01 9.94 -5.83
N ASP A 7 10.94 10.48 -6.39
CA ASP A 7 10.04 11.47 -5.77
C ASP A 7 8.62 11.07 -6.19
N PHE A 8 8.05 10.08 -5.49
CA PHE A 8 6.78 9.45 -5.86
C PHE A 8 5.57 10.35 -5.63
N ASP A 9 5.67 11.31 -4.72
CA ASP A 9 4.61 12.28 -4.45
C ASP A 9 4.81 13.63 -5.18
N ALA A 10 5.92 13.75 -5.93
CA ALA A 10 6.29 14.92 -6.73
C ALA A 10 6.32 16.24 -5.95
N ASN A 11 6.75 16.20 -4.68
CA ASN A 11 6.84 17.39 -3.82
C ASN A 11 8.21 18.11 -3.89
N GLY A 12 9.15 17.59 -4.66
CA GLY A 12 10.49 18.12 -4.85
C GLY A 12 11.51 17.72 -3.79
N ILE A 13 11.14 16.85 -2.86
CA ILE A 13 12.03 16.28 -1.85
C ILE A 13 12.21 14.79 -2.18
N PRO A 14 13.45 14.28 -2.35
CA PRO A 14 13.67 12.87 -2.58
C PRO A 14 13.04 12.01 -1.49
N ASP A 15 12.36 10.91 -1.89
CA ASP A 15 11.61 10.04 -0.97
C ASP A 15 12.49 9.45 0.13
N GLU A 16 13.77 9.13 -0.16
CA GLU A 16 14.70 8.64 0.86
C GLU A 16 14.97 9.66 1.98
N CYS A 17 14.73 10.95 1.74
CA CYS A 17 14.82 11.99 2.75
C CYS A 17 13.56 12.11 3.60
N GLN A 18 12.45 11.53 3.13
CA GLN A 18 11.15 11.57 3.82
C GLN A 18 10.89 10.32 4.65
N GLY A 19 11.53 9.21 4.30
CA GLY A 19 11.38 7.92 5.00
C GLY A 19 10.08 7.17 4.68
N ILE A 20 8.93 7.85 4.62
CA ILE A 20 7.63 7.25 4.34
C ILE A 20 6.84 8.18 3.41
N VAL A 21 6.40 7.65 2.26
CA VAL A 21 5.68 8.43 1.24
C VAL A 21 4.45 7.69 0.74
N LYS A 22 3.33 8.41 0.57
CA LYS A 22 2.13 7.90 -0.10
C LYS A 22 2.22 8.15 -1.60
N TYR A 23 1.78 7.16 -2.39
CA TYR A 23 1.78 7.26 -3.85
C TYR A 23 0.72 6.32 -4.45
N CYS A 24 0.66 6.22 -5.77
CA CYS A 24 -0.26 5.29 -6.45
C CYS A 24 -1.74 5.61 -6.20
N THR A 25 -2.09 6.88 -6.25
CA THR A 25 -3.50 7.28 -6.32
C THR A 25 -4.08 6.93 -7.70
N CYS A 26 -5.38 7.06 -7.87
CA CYS A 26 -6.09 6.69 -9.08
C CYS A 26 -6.69 7.92 -9.82
N PRO A 27 -5.85 8.87 -10.29
CA PRO A 27 -6.33 10.02 -11.05
C PRO A 27 -6.85 9.58 -12.44
N ALA A 28 -7.70 10.39 -13.05
CA ALA A 28 -8.11 10.17 -14.43
C ALA A 28 -6.92 10.28 -15.40
N PRO A 29 -6.81 9.42 -16.41
CA PRO A 29 -7.75 8.36 -16.81
C PRO A 29 -7.38 6.95 -16.31
N LEU A 30 -6.67 6.79 -15.20
CA LEU A 30 -6.05 5.54 -14.78
C LEU A 30 -7.04 4.49 -14.26
N GLY A 31 -8.21 4.90 -13.76
CA GLY A 31 -9.22 3.97 -13.23
C GLY A 31 -9.69 2.98 -14.29
N PRO A 32 -9.64 1.65 -14.03
CA PRO A 32 -9.92 0.61 -15.04
C PRO A 32 -11.25 0.73 -15.76
N CYS A 33 -12.27 1.31 -15.15
CA CYS A 33 -13.56 1.60 -15.77
C CYS A 33 -14.04 3.05 -15.53
N GLY A 34 -13.08 3.98 -15.40
CA GLY A 34 -13.37 5.37 -15.11
C GLY A 34 -13.70 5.65 -13.64
N ASN A 35 -13.47 4.69 -12.75
CA ASN A 35 -13.65 4.78 -11.30
C ASN A 35 -12.50 5.52 -10.63
N ASN A 36 -12.20 6.73 -11.10
CA ASN A 36 -11.05 7.52 -10.69
C ASN A 36 -11.26 8.20 -9.33
N ASP A 37 -10.20 8.25 -8.52
CA ASP A 37 -10.09 9.07 -7.31
C ASP A 37 -8.64 9.61 -7.21
N PRO A 38 -8.42 10.93 -7.39
CA PRO A 38 -7.05 11.48 -7.42
C PRO A 38 -6.35 11.49 -6.05
N ASN A 39 -7.06 11.22 -4.96
CA ASN A 39 -6.55 11.33 -3.60
C ASN A 39 -6.40 9.98 -2.88
N ALA A 40 -6.86 8.88 -3.50
CA ALA A 40 -6.91 7.55 -2.92
C ALA A 40 -6.66 6.48 -3.99
N GLY A 41 -6.83 5.20 -3.64
CA GLY A 41 -6.99 4.13 -4.63
C GLY A 41 -8.21 4.38 -5.51
N CYS A 42 -8.46 3.54 -6.52
CA CYS A 42 -9.64 3.73 -7.36
C CYS A 42 -10.94 3.57 -6.55
N ILE A 43 -12.00 4.29 -6.95
CA ILE A 43 -13.31 4.21 -6.30
C ILE A 43 -13.73 2.75 -6.18
N ASN A 44 -14.20 2.37 -5.00
CA ASN A 44 -14.70 1.05 -4.66
C ASN A 44 -16.23 1.08 -4.46
N SER A 45 -16.83 -0.02 -4.02
CA SER A 45 -18.29 -0.13 -3.81
C SER A 45 -18.86 0.82 -2.75
N THR A 46 -18.03 1.50 -1.96
CA THR A 46 -18.48 2.53 -1.00
C THR A 46 -18.69 3.91 -1.67
N GLY A 47 -18.31 4.06 -2.94
CA GLY A 47 -18.40 5.32 -3.69
C GLY A 47 -17.18 6.23 -3.55
N VAL A 48 -16.13 5.79 -2.86
CA VAL A 48 -14.86 6.52 -2.68
C VAL A 48 -13.67 5.57 -2.87
N GLY A 49 -12.49 6.12 -3.11
CA GLY A 49 -11.25 5.33 -3.13
C GLY A 49 -10.80 4.93 -1.73
N ALA A 50 -10.21 3.75 -1.59
CA ALA A 50 -9.67 3.31 -0.32
C ALA A 50 -8.27 3.92 -0.08
N LEU A 51 -8.01 4.29 1.17
CA LEU A 51 -6.76 4.90 1.62
C LEU A 51 -5.89 3.91 2.38
N PHE A 52 -4.58 4.02 2.21
CA PHE A 52 -3.59 3.33 3.05
C PHE A 52 -2.69 4.37 3.71
N THR A 53 -2.89 4.58 5.02
CA THR A 53 -2.30 5.69 5.76
C THR A 53 -1.24 5.19 6.74
N PRO A 54 0.01 5.66 6.62
CA PRO A 54 1.08 5.34 7.57
C PRO A 54 1.00 6.22 8.81
N SER A 55 1.48 5.69 9.94
CA SER A 55 1.82 6.42 11.16
C SER A 55 2.99 5.73 11.86
N GLY A 56 3.67 6.43 12.75
CA GLY A 56 4.94 5.97 13.33
C GLY A 56 6.14 6.35 12.45
N SER A 57 7.25 5.64 12.60
CA SER A 57 8.51 5.93 11.91
C SER A 57 8.93 4.82 10.96
N SER A 58 9.94 5.09 10.12
CA SER A 58 10.59 4.10 9.27
C SER A 58 11.74 3.35 9.97
N SER A 59 11.96 3.56 11.28
CA SER A 59 13.02 2.90 12.04
C SER A 59 12.71 1.42 12.29
N VAL A 60 13.61 0.55 11.87
CA VAL A 60 13.53 -0.89 12.17
C VAL A 60 13.71 -1.15 13.68
N ALA A 61 14.54 -0.34 14.35
CA ALA A 61 14.79 -0.49 15.78
C ALA A 61 13.57 -0.07 16.64
N ALA A 62 12.86 0.97 16.24
CA ALA A 62 11.62 1.39 16.90
C ALA A 62 10.47 0.43 16.60
N ASP A 63 10.41 -0.11 15.39
CA ASP A 63 9.39 -1.03 14.88
C ASP A 63 7.94 -0.57 15.19
N ASP A 64 7.73 0.76 15.14
CA ASP A 64 6.50 1.44 15.51
C ASP A 64 5.62 1.81 14.31
N LEU A 65 6.04 1.44 13.09
CA LEU A 65 5.27 1.67 11.88
C LEU A 65 3.91 0.98 11.95
N VAL A 66 2.87 1.76 11.72
CA VAL A 66 1.48 1.28 11.60
C VAL A 66 0.93 1.71 10.25
N LEU A 67 0.33 0.78 9.52
CA LEU A 67 -0.32 1.00 8.24
C LEU A 67 -1.82 0.74 8.38
N THR A 68 -2.65 1.75 8.17
CA THR A 68 -4.10 1.67 8.34
C THR A 68 -4.80 1.82 7.00
N GLY A 69 -5.54 0.78 6.60
CA GLY A 69 -6.49 0.85 5.50
C GLY A 69 -7.82 1.41 5.97
N SER A 70 -8.41 2.34 5.23
CA SER A 70 -9.70 2.96 5.53
C SER A 70 -10.54 3.19 4.27
N GLN A 71 -11.80 3.59 4.42
CA GLN A 71 -12.78 3.73 3.33
C GLN A 71 -12.98 2.41 2.56
N LEU A 72 -12.83 1.29 3.27
CA LEU A 72 -12.99 -0.05 2.72
C LEU A 72 -14.45 -0.52 2.83
N PRO A 73 -14.91 -1.39 1.92
CA PRO A 73 -16.20 -2.06 2.07
C PRO A 73 -16.27 -2.84 3.39
N LEU A 74 -17.45 -2.82 4.04
CA LEU A 74 -17.64 -3.43 5.35
C LEU A 74 -17.58 -4.96 5.29
N ASN A 75 -17.02 -5.60 6.32
CA ASN A 75 -16.99 -7.04 6.51
C ASN A 75 -16.41 -7.81 5.31
N LYS A 76 -15.43 -7.24 4.64
CA LYS A 76 -14.71 -7.89 3.54
C LYS A 76 -13.33 -8.34 3.99
N ILE A 77 -12.88 -9.44 3.42
CA ILE A 77 -11.52 -9.94 3.64
C ILE A 77 -10.54 -9.21 2.72
N GLY A 78 -9.34 -8.94 3.22
CA GLY A 78 -8.25 -8.40 2.42
C GLY A 78 -6.89 -8.85 2.95
N VAL A 79 -5.85 -8.52 2.21
CA VAL A 79 -4.46 -8.89 2.47
C VAL A 79 -3.57 -7.70 2.17
N MET A 80 -2.72 -7.32 3.12
CA MET A 80 -1.63 -6.38 2.82
C MET A 80 -0.57 -7.12 2.00
N LEU A 81 -0.14 -6.47 0.93
CA LEU A 81 0.99 -6.88 0.11
C LEU A 81 2.16 -5.96 0.40
N SER A 82 3.36 -6.51 0.53
CA SER A 82 4.59 -5.75 0.45
C SER A 82 5.44 -6.24 -0.71
N GLY A 83 6.13 -5.33 -1.39
CA GLY A 83 7.00 -5.63 -2.51
C GLY A 83 8.23 -4.73 -2.50
N ASN A 84 9.38 -5.22 -2.98
CA ASN A 84 10.62 -4.45 -2.99
C ASN A 84 10.80 -3.55 -4.23
N MET A 85 9.77 -3.42 -5.05
CA MET A 85 9.79 -2.58 -6.26
C MET A 85 8.44 -1.91 -6.48
N SER A 86 8.46 -0.69 -7.05
CA SER A 86 7.29 -0.11 -7.70
C SER A 86 7.14 -0.72 -9.11
N VAL A 87 5.92 -1.15 -9.47
CA VAL A 87 5.64 -1.79 -10.77
C VAL A 87 4.65 -1.04 -11.65
N GLY A 88 4.20 0.09 -11.19
CA GLY A 88 3.23 0.71 -12.05
C GLY A 88 2.80 2.07 -11.63
N PRO A 89 1.62 2.54 -12.03
CA PRO A 89 0.29 1.94 -11.82
C PRO A 89 -0.17 0.98 -12.92
N LEU A 90 -0.45 -0.27 -12.55
CA LEU A 90 -0.97 -1.29 -13.46
C LEU A 90 -2.42 -1.62 -13.09
N PRO A 91 -3.37 -1.64 -14.04
CA PRO A 91 -4.73 -2.10 -13.79
C PRO A 91 -4.74 -3.51 -13.18
N PHE A 92 -5.44 -3.66 -12.06
CA PHE A 92 -5.56 -4.94 -11.37
C PHE A 92 -6.92 -5.02 -10.63
N GLY A 93 -7.84 -5.77 -11.19
CA GLY A 93 -9.24 -5.76 -10.76
C GLY A 93 -9.90 -4.41 -11.01
N ASP A 94 -10.58 -3.88 -9.99
CA ASP A 94 -11.18 -2.55 -10.05
C ASP A 94 -10.21 -1.43 -9.64
N GLY A 95 -8.95 -1.77 -9.33
CA GLY A 95 -7.93 -0.84 -8.87
C GLY A 95 -6.63 -0.86 -9.64
N LEU A 96 -5.61 -0.23 -9.07
CA LEU A 96 -4.25 -0.14 -9.60
C LEU A 96 -3.28 -0.86 -8.67
N ARG A 97 -2.41 -1.69 -9.21
CA ARG A 97 -1.31 -2.33 -8.49
C ARG A 97 -0.03 -1.54 -8.70
N CYS A 98 0.65 -1.17 -7.61
CA CYS A 98 1.92 -0.47 -7.64
C CYS A 98 3.02 -1.17 -6.83
N ALA A 99 2.66 -2.00 -5.86
CA ALA A 99 3.63 -2.83 -5.13
C ALA A 99 3.95 -4.12 -5.89
N GLY A 100 5.22 -4.43 -6.09
CA GLY A 100 5.67 -5.60 -6.86
C GLY A 100 7.09 -6.05 -6.57
N GLY A 101 7.70 -6.77 -7.51
CA GLY A 101 8.98 -7.42 -7.32
C GLY A 101 8.87 -8.67 -6.43
N LEU A 102 9.69 -8.79 -5.41
CA LEU A 102 9.62 -9.84 -4.39
C LEU A 102 8.44 -9.58 -3.46
N VAL A 103 7.27 -10.09 -3.82
CA VAL A 103 6.05 -9.85 -3.04
C VAL A 103 5.97 -10.78 -1.84
N ALA A 104 5.65 -10.20 -0.67
CA ALA A 104 5.19 -10.92 0.51
C ALA A 104 3.71 -10.60 0.78
N ARG A 105 2.99 -11.61 1.28
CA ARG A 105 1.58 -11.48 1.68
C ARG A 105 1.48 -11.58 3.19
N TRP A 106 0.95 -10.53 3.79
CA TRP A 106 0.72 -10.45 5.22
C TRP A 106 -0.53 -11.21 5.62
N PRO A 107 -0.75 -11.50 6.91
CA PRO A 107 -1.95 -12.17 7.35
C PRO A 107 -3.23 -11.49 6.84
N ALA A 108 -4.18 -12.28 6.39
CA ALA A 108 -5.47 -11.77 5.96
C ALA A 108 -6.22 -11.13 7.14
N LYS A 109 -6.91 -10.03 6.87
CA LYS A 109 -7.76 -9.34 7.86
C LYS A 109 -9.11 -9.00 7.27
N PHE A 110 -10.11 -8.90 8.14
CA PHE A 110 -11.43 -8.42 7.79
C PHE A 110 -11.54 -6.93 8.08
N THR A 111 -12.23 -6.19 7.21
CA THR A 111 -12.46 -4.75 7.34
C THR A 111 -13.46 -4.40 8.45
N GLY A 112 -14.14 -5.40 9.01
CA GLY A 112 -15.09 -5.24 10.10
C GLY A 112 -16.26 -4.30 9.79
N ALA A 113 -16.93 -3.88 10.85
CA ALA A 113 -18.08 -2.97 10.74
C ALA A 113 -17.68 -1.51 10.50
N THR A 114 -16.40 -1.17 10.56
CA THR A 114 -15.90 0.20 10.38
C THR A 114 -15.27 0.44 8.99
N GLY A 115 -15.07 -0.63 8.19
CA GLY A 115 -14.37 -0.50 6.91
C GLY A 115 -12.90 -0.11 7.08
N THR A 116 -12.25 -0.60 8.16
CA THR A 116 -10.84 -0.32 8.46
C THR A 116 -10.06 -1.58 8.76
N VAL A 117 -8.76 -1.55 8.46
CA VAL A 117 -7.79 -2.59 8.86
C VAL A 117 -6.51 -1.92 9.34
N THR A 118 -5.79 -2.57 10.24
CA THR A 118 -4.52 -2.04 10.74
C THR A 118 -3.46 -3.14 10.77
N TYR A 119 -2.26 -2.83 10.28
CA TYR A 119 -1.06 -3.67 10.35
C TYR A 119 0.02 -2.92 11.12
N GLY A 120 0.73 -3.59 11.99
CA GLY A 120 1.71 -3.00 12.91
C GLY A 120 1.07 -2.61 14.25
N PRO A 121 1.88 -2.07 15.19
CA PRO A 121 3.35 -2.05 15.14
C PRO A 121 3.94 -3.47 15.15
N GLY A 122 5.28 -3.60 15.02
CA GLY A 122 5.95 -4.89 15.03
C GLY A 122 6.11 -5.52 13.64
N LEU A 123 6.07 -4.73 12.57
CA LEU A 123 6.18 -5.23 11.19
C LEU A 123 7.56 -5.81 10.89
N SER A 124 8.63 -5.16 11.37
CA SER A 124 10.00 -5.63 11.14
C SER A 124 10.26 -6.94 11.86
N ALA A 125 9.86 -7.04 13.14
CA ALA A 125 9.95 -8.27 13.93
C ALA A 125 9.14 -9.42 13.31
N TYR A 126 7.91 -9.15 12.83
CA TYR A 126 7.10 -10.13 12.14
C TYR A 126 7.78 -10.64 10.86
N SER A 127 8.33 -9.73 10.05
CA SER A 127 9.00 -10.08 8.80
C SER A 127 10.23 -10.96 9.05
N ALA A 128 11.02 -10.63 10.08
CA ALA A 128 12.20 -11.41 10.49
C ALA A 128 11.84 -12.82 10.97
N ALA A 129 10.74 -12.97 11.68
CA ALA A 129 10.27 -14.27 12.19
C ALA A 129 9.61 -15.15 11.12
N THR A 130 9.08 -14.54 10.05
CA THR A 130 8.19 -15.26 9.13
C THR A 130 8.83 -15.52 7.77
N TRP A 131 9.69 -14.63 7.26
CA TRP A 131 10.16 -14.69 5.89
C TRP A 131 11.68 -14.85 5.76
N PRO A 132 12.13 -15.40 4.60
CA PRO A 132 13.56 -15.47 4.31
C PRO A 132 14.16 -14.06 4.19
N PRO A 133 15.49 -13.89 4.43
CA PRO A 133 16.16 -12.59 4.47
C PRO A 133 15.83 -11.64 3.32
N ALA A 134 15.66 -12.17 2.10
CA ALA A 134 15.34 -11.36 0.93
C ALA A 134 13.96 -10.67 0.99
N LYS A 135 13.08 -11.05 1.93
CA LYS A 135 11.74 -10.46 2.13
C LYS A 135 11.58 -9.76 3.48
N GLN A 136 12.66 -9.66 4.26
CA GLN A 136 12.61 -9.00 5.56
C GLN A 136 12.74 -7.48 5.44
N LEU A 137 12.07 -6.77 6.34
CA LEU A 137 12.17 -5.33 6.48
C LEU A 137 13.43 -5.01 7.29
N LEU A 138 14.50 -4.64 6.61
CA LEU A 138 15.82 -4.40 7.21
C LEU A 138 16.26 -2.96 6.98
N PRO A 139 17.15 -2.40 7.84
CA PRO A 139 17.72 -1.09 7.61
C PRO A 139 18.38 -0.98 6.21
N GLY A 140 18.14 0.14 5.52
CA GLY A 140 18.63 0.38 4.16
C GLY A 140 17.80 -0.27 3.05
N THR A 141 16.70 -0.96 3.38
CA THR A 141 15.79 -1.54 2.37
C THR A 141 14.62 -0.62 2.07
N ILE A 142 14.08 -0.77 0.86
CA ILE A 142 12.89 -0.03 0.39
C ILE A 142 11.79 -1.04 0.17
N TRP A 143 10.60 -0.74 0.73
CA TRP A 143 9.44 -1.59 0.56
C TRP A 143 8.21 -0.77 0.23
N HIS A 144 7.40 -1.29 -0.71
CA HIS A 144 6.14 -0.74 -1.17
C HIS A 144 5.00 -1.55 -0.57
N PHE A 145 4.06 -0.90 0.11
CA PHE A 145 2.93 -1.53 0.77
C PHE A 145 1.63 -1.11 0.12
N GLN A 146 0.71 -2.06 -0.04
CA GLN A 146 -0.61 -1.82 -0.60
C GLN A 146 -1.59 -2.85 -0.04
N PHE A 147 -2.84 -2.46 0.24
CA PHE A 147 -3.87 -3.38 0.73
C PHE A 147 -4.80 -3.77 -0.41
N TRP A 148 -4.85 -5.07 -0.71
CA TRP A 148 -5.81 -5.70 -1.60
C TRP A 148 -7.02 -6.15 -0.80
N PHE A 149 -8.25 -5.94 -1.29
CA PHE A 149 -9.48 -6.33 -0.62
C PHE A 149 -10.57 -6.80 -1.58
N ARG A 150 -11.43 -7.68 -1.09
CA ARG A 150 -12.63 -8.11 -1.82
C ARG A 150 -13.64 -6.97 -1.86
N ASP A 151 -14.22 -6.76 -3.03
CA ASP A 151 -15.19 -5.69 -3.30
C ASP A 151 -16.30 -6.15 -4.27
N PRO A 152 -17.04 -7.23 -3.99
CA PRO A 152 -18.22 -7.57 -4.80
C PRO A 152 -19.45 -6.76 -4.33
N PRO A 153 -20.20 -6.10 -5.25
CA PRO A 153 -20.01 -6.06 -6.70
C PRO A 153 -19.22 -4.82 -7.14
N GLY A 154 -18.01 -4.56 -6.88
CA GLY A 154 -17.24 -3.37 -7.21
C GLY A 154 -17.59 -2.66 -8.53
N PRO A 155 -17.15 -1.41 -8.74
CA PRO A 155 -17.57 -0.55 -9.85
C PRO A 155 -17.32 -1.14 -11.24
N CYS A 156 -16.20 -1.87 -11.41
CA CYS A 156 -15.84 -2.52 -12.68
C CYS A 156 -16.20 -4.01 -12.73
N SER A 157 -16.89 -4.53 -11.70
CA SER A 157 -17.38 -5.91 -11.60
C SER A 157 -16.29 -7.00 -11.52
N ASN A 158 -15.04 -6.65 -11.19
CA ASN A 158 -13.97 -7.64 -11.00
C ASN A 158 -13.97 -8.24 -9.57
N GLY A 159 -14.72 -7.68 -8.64
CA GLY A 159 -14.96 -8.22 -7.30
C GLY A 159 -13.82 -8.02 -6.31
N PHE A 160 -12.82 -7.21 -6.63
CA PHE A 160 -11.73 -6.80 -5.75
C PHE A 160 -11.11 -5.47 -6.20
N ASN A 161 -10.50 -4.77 -5.25
CA ASN A 161 -9.86 -3.49 -5.47
C ASN A 161 -8.60 -3.35 -4.58
N LEU A 162 -7.88 -2.26 -4.71
CA LEU A 162 -6.69 -1.93 -3.92
C LEU A 162 -6.76 -0.49 -3.40
N THR A 163 -6.09 -0.24 -2.28
CA THR A 163 -5.83 1.11 -1.78
C THR A 163 -4.81 1.84 -2.67
N ASP A 164 -4.57 3.12 -2.43
CA ASP A 164 -3.29 3.75 -2.76
C ASP A 164 -2.14 2.98 -2.07
N ALA A 165 -0.91 3.31 -2.39
CA ALA A 165 0.26 2.62 -1.86
C ALA A 165 1.10 3.53 -0.95
N VAL A 166 1.91 2.90 -0.11
CA VAL A 166 2.93 3.54 0.74
C VAL A 166 4.28 2.95 0.41
N VAL A 167 5.28 3.79 0.16
CA VAL A 167 6.69 3.37 0.11
C VAL A 167 7.37 3.77 1.41
N VAL A 168 8.20 2.86 1.93
CA VAL A 168 8.96 3.05 3.16
C VAL A 168 10.43 2.78 2.91
N PHE A 169 11.26 3.75 3.28
CA PHE A 169 12.72 3.67 3.28
C PHE A 169 13.16 3.34 4.70
N PHE A 170 13.37 2.06 4.98
CA PHE A 170 13.67 1.60 6.33
C PHE A 170 15.04 2.07 6.80
N GLY A 171 15.05 2.85 7.89
CA GLY A 171 16.24 3.28 8.63
C GLY A 171 16.59 2.34 9.79
N PRO A 172 17.70 2.63 10.47
CA PRO A 172 18.14 1.89 11.65
C PRO A 172 17.18 2.00 12.84
#